data_3f4111bdec04fefb72a63658f0faab9b
#
_entry.id   3f4111bdec04fefb72a63658f0faab9b
#
_cell.length_a   1.000
_cell.length_b   1.000
_cell.length_c   1.000
_cell.angle_alpha   90.00
_cell.angle_beta   90.00
_cell.angle_gamma   90.00
#
_symmetry.space_group_name_H-M   'P 1'
#
loop_
_entity.id
_entity.type
_entity.pdbx_description
1 polymer ?
#
loop_
_entity_poly.entity_id
_entity_poly.type
_entity_poly.pdbx_seq_one_letter_code
_entity_poly.pdbx_strand_id
1 'polypeptide(L)'
;MSVELDIKLKRVYEPKSPSDGARILIDRLWPRGVTKKVAALDRWYRDLAPSTELRKWFGHDVDRWSEFRRRYVAELKEYREQLDELRRLARKGRVTLIFGARDEKHNDAVVLKSVLLRDSRRRGVPR
;
A
#
# COMPACT_ATOMS: atom_id res chain seq x y z
N MET A 1 5.99 -10.25 22.99
CA MET A 1 4.85 -9.45 22.54
C MET A 1 5.06 -8.96 21.12
N SER A 2 4.10 -9.16 20.28
CA SER A 2 4.16 -8.62 18.93
C SER A 2 3.74 -7.15 18.96
N VAL A 3 4.47 -6.31 18.22
CA VAL A 3 4.12 -4.91 18.05
C VAL A 3 3.16 -4.82 16.85
N GLU A 4 1.99 -4.28 17.10
CA GLU A 4 1.04 -4.08 16.01
C GLU A 4 1.57 -3.02 15.05
N LEU A 5 1.37 -3.26 13.76
CA LEU A 5 1.74 -2.30 12.73
C LEU A 5 0.62 -1.26 12.62
N ASP A 6 1.01 0.00 12.68
CA ASP A 6 0.06 1.10 12.55
C ASP A 6 0.04 1.57 11.09
N ILE A 7 -0.88 1.00 10.32
CA ILE A 7 -1.00 1.28 8.89
C ILE A 7 -2.37 1.84 8.58
N LYS A 8 -2.38 3.03 7.98
CA LYS A 8 -3.59 3.73 7.57
C LYS A 8 -3.60 3.87 6.05
N LEU A 9 -4.78 3.98 5.48
CA LEU A 9 -4.96 4.22 4.04
C LEU A 9 -5.55 5.60 3.84
N LYS A 10 -5.09 6.30 2.79
CA LYS A 10 -5.60 7.63 2.47
C LYS A 10 -5.46 7.92 0.98
N ARG A 11 -6.49 8.50 0.39
CA ARG A 11 -6.39 8.97 -0.99
C ARG A 11 -5.46 10.18 -1.04
N VAL A 12 -4.67 10.26 -2.11
CA VAL A 12 -3.73 11.37 -2.29
C VAL A 12 -4.47 12.72 -2.38
N TYR A 13 -5.73 12.70 -2.75
CA TYR A 13 -6.55 13.91 -2.92
C TYR A 13 -7.12 14.43 -1.61
N GLU A 14 -6.99 13.69 -0.52
CA GLU A 14 -7.40 14.17 0.79
C GLU A 14 -6.28 15.01 1.40
N PRO A 15 -6.61 16.05 2.17
CA PRO A 15 -5.60 16.92 2.77
C PRO A 15 -4.63 16.17 3.68
N LYS A 16 -3.37 16.58 3.63
CA LYS A 16 -2.37 16.09 4.56
C LYS A 16 -2.78 16.39 5.99
N SER A 17 -2.48 15.46 6.90
CA SER A 17 -2.74 15.63 8.32
C SER A 17 -1.50 15.24 9.12
N PRO A 18 -1.22 15.92 10.25
CA PRO A 18 -0.12 15.51 11.12
C PRO A 18 -0.26 14.07 11.61
N SER A 19 -1.50 13.55 11.68
CA SER A 19 -1.74 12.18 12.11
C SER A 19 -1.41 11.13 11.05
N ASP A 20 -1.00 11.53 9.85
CA ASP A 20 -0.67 10.58 8.79
C ASP A 20 0.63 9.81 9.06
N GLY A 21 1.54 10.39 9.84
CA GLY A 21 2.86 9.80 10.03
C GLY A 21 3.64 9.80 8.72
N ALA A 22 4.31 8.70 8.40
CA ALA A 22 5.05 8.58 7.16
C ALA A 22 4.07 8.38 6.00
N ARG A 23 4.13 9.26 5.01
CA ARG A 23 3.24 9.22 3.84
C ARG A 23 3.95 8.51 2.69
N ILE A 24 3.42 7.37 2.30
CA ILE A 24 4.07 6.47 1.33
C ILE A 24 3.15 6.25 0.14
N LEU A 25 3.53 6.75 -1.03
CA LEU A 25 2.77 6.48 -2.26
C LEU A 25 3.11 5.07 -2.75
N ILE A 26 2.07 4.31 -3.11
CA ILE A 26 2.25 2.91 -3.53
C ILE A 26 1.68 2.64 -4.92
N ASP A 27 1.23 3.67 -5.63
CA ASP A 27 0.77 3.54 -7.00
C ASP A 27 1.97 3.53 -7.97
N ARG A 28 1.80 2.89 -9.12
CA ARG A 28 2.87 2.84 -10.13
C ARG A 28 3.06 4.17 -10.84
N LEU A 29 1.96 4.90 -11.05
CA LEU A 29 1.99 6.18 -11.75
C LEU A 29 1.76 7.33 -10.78
N TRP A 30 2.37 8.48 -11.08
CA TRP A 30 2.15 9.68 -10.29
C TRP A 30 0.68 10.13 -10.42
N PRO A 31 0.02 10.48 -9.31
CA PRO A 31 -1.39 10.88 -9.34
C PRO A 31 -1.61 12.12 -10.20
N ARG A 32 -2.64 12.07 -11.03
CA ARG A 32 -2.97 13.18 -11.94
C ARG A 32 -3.36 14.43 -11.16
N GLY A 33 -2.78 15.56 -11.56
CA GLY A 33 -3.14 16.86 -11.00
C GLY A 33 -2.59 17.14 -9.61
N VAL A 34 -1.68 16.30 -9.11
CA VAL A 34 -1.12 16.46 -7.77
C VAL A 34 0.33 16.90 -7.87
N THR A 35 0.68 18.02 -7.19
CA THR A 35 2.07 18.47 -7.11
C THR A 35 2.81 17.72 -6.01
N LYS A 36 4.14 17.74 -6.08
CA LYS A 36 4.95 17.13 -5.01
C LYS A 36 4.67 17.78 -3.67
N LYS A 37 4.48 19.09 -3.66
CA LYS A 37 4.20 19.83 -2.43
C LYS A 37 2.88 19.37 -1.80
N VAL A 38 1.83 19.23 -2.61
CA VAL A 38 0.53 18.81 -2.12
C VAL A 38 0.56 17.36 -1.68
N ALA A 39 1.22 16.49 -2.44
CA ALA A 39 1.33 15.06 -2.08
C ALA A 39 2.09 14.88 -0.78
N ALA A 40 3.10 15.69 -0.54
CA ALA A 40 3.89 15.69 0.70
C ALA A 40 4.33 14.28 1.10
N LEU A 41 4.93 13.57 0.17
CA LEU A 41 5.32 12.17 0.38
C LEU A 41 6.69 12.07 1.04
N ASP A 42 6.82 11.07 1.92
CA ASP A 42 8.12 10.70 2.47
C ASP A 42 8.82 9.72 1.55
N ARG A 43 8.06 8.83 0.89
CA ARG A 43 8.61 7.88 -0.07
C ARG A 43 7.58 7.50 -1.12
N TRP A 44 8.09 6.98 -2.24
CA TRP A 44 7.27 6.41 -3.31
C TRP A 44 7.79 5.01 -3.62
N TYR A 45 7.04 3.99 -3.21
CA TYR A 45 7.40 2.58 -3.48
C TYR A 45 6.72 2.12 -4.76
N ARG A 46 7.20 2.62 -5.88
CA ARG A 46 6.64 2.29 -7.19
C ARG A 46 6.61 0.79 -7.46
N ASP A 47 7.67 0.08 -7.04
CA ASP A 47 7.80 -1.36 -7.30
C ASP A 47 6.78 -2.20 -6.54
N LEU A 48 6.19 -1.67 -5.48
CA LEU A 48 5.17 -2.39 -4.73
C LEU A 48 3.78 -2.25 -5.34
N ALA A 49 3.64 -1.44 -6.40
CA ALA A 49 2.37 -1.34 -7.12
C ALA A 49 2.13 -2.60 -7.95
N PRO A 50 0.87 -2.90 -8.30
CA PRO A 50 0.61 -3.98 -9.25
C PRO A 50 1.33 -3.72 -10.57
N SER A 51 1.71 -4.79 -11.27
CA SER A 51 2.33 -4.65 -12.58
C SER A 51 1.41 -3.88 -13.52
N THR A 52 1.99 -3.28 -14.56
CA THR A 52 1.22 -2.54 -15.55
C THR A 52 0.16 -3.43 -16.21
N GLU A 53 0.52 -4.68 -16.51
CA GLU A 53 -0.43 -5.62 -17.11
C GLU A 53 -1.59 -5.92 -16.17
N LEU A 54 -1.28 -6.19 -14.90
CA LEU A 54 -2.32 -6.50 -13.92
C LEU A 54 -3.23 -5.29 -13.69
N ARG A 55 -2.64 -4.10 -13.58
CA ARG A 55 -3.41 -2.87 -13.40
C ARG A 55 -4.39 -2.65 -14.55
N LYS A 56 -3.93 -2.83 -15.79
CA LYS A 56 -4.77 -2.66 -16.97
C LYS A 56 -5.85 -3.72 -17.03
N TRP A 57 -5.51 -4.97 -16.71
CA TRP A 57 -6.49 -6.05 -16.71
C TRP A 57 -7.61 -5.79 -15.70
N PHE A 58 -7.26 -5.32 -14.51
CA PHE A 58 -8.24 -5.02 -13.47
C PHE A 58 -9.18 -3.89 -13.92
N GLY A 59 -8.63 -2.78 -14.40
CA GLY A 59 -9.41 -1.65 -14.94
C GLY A 59 -10.48 -1.13 -13.99
N HIS A 60 -10.27 -1.22 -12.69
CA HIS A 60 -11.23 -0.82 -11.65
C HIS A 60 -12.56 -1.59 -11.76
N ASP A 61 -12.56 -2.78 -12.31
CA ASP A 61 -13.74 -3.63 -12.43
C ASP A 61 -13.89 -4.46 -11.17
N VAL A 62 -14.91 -4.14 -10.36
CA VAL A 62 -15.14 -4.81 -9.07
C VAL A 62 -15.38 -6.32 -9.25
N ASP A 63 -15.94 -6.73 -10.40
CA ASP A 63 -16.15 -8.15 -10.68
C ASP A 63 -14.82 -8.92 -10.80
N ARG A 64 -13.73 -8.23 -11.06
CA ARG A 64 -12.40 -8.80 -11.16
C ARG A 64 -11.60 -8.69 -9.86
N TRP A 65 -12.20 -8.17 -8.81
CA TRP A 65 -11.49 -7.86 -7.58
C TRP A 65 -10.82 -9.08 -6.95
N SER A 66 -11.52 -10.20 -6.80
CA SER A 66 -10.96 -11.38 -6.16
C SER A 66 -9.74 -11.92 -6.91
N GLU A 67 -9.81 -11.97 -8.23
CA GLU A 67 -8.71 -12.43 -9.05
C GLU A 67 -7.56 -11.42 -9.08
N PHE A 68 -7.88 -10.13 -9.14
CA PHE A 68 -6.89 -9.07 -9.04
C PHE A 68 -6.09 -9.21 -7.74
N ARG A 69 -6.80 -9.36 -6.62
CA ARG A 69 -6.17 -9.50 -5.31
C ARG A 69 -5.23 -10.70 -5.27
N ARG A 70 -5.69 -11.84 -5.76
CA ARG A 70 -4.89 -13.06 -5.80
C ARG A 70 -3.60 -12.86 -6.60
N ARG A 71 -3.71 -12.26 -7.79
CA ARG A 71 -2.56 -12.01 -8.65
C ARG A 71 -1.60 -11.00 -8.06
N TYR A 72 -2.12 -9.95 -7.47
CA TYR A 72 -1.28 -8.91 -6.86
C TYR A 72 -0.51 -9.46 -5.65
N VAL A 73 -1.15 -10.25 -4.81
CA VAL A 73 -0.47 -10.90 -3.69
C VAL A 73 0.69 -11.77 -4.21
N ALA A 74 0.48 -12.49 -5.31
CA ALA A 74 1.54 -13.29 -5.91
C ALA A 74 2.70 -12.43 -6.41
N GLU A 75 2.40 -11.29 -7.05
CA GLU A 75 3.44 -10.35 -7.49
C GLU A 75 4.26 -9.81 -6.32
N LEU A 76 3.59 -9.49 -5.22
CA LEU A 76 4.24 -8.91 -4.05
C LEU A 76 5.29 -9.84 -3.42
N LYS A 77 5.20 -11.13 -3.64
CA LYS A 77 6.18 -12.09 -3.12
C LYS A 77 7.59 -11.82 -3.63
N GLU A 78 7.71 -11.17 -4.79
CA GLU A 78 9.02 -10.82 -5.36
C GLU A 78 9.67 -9.62 -4.69
N TYR A 79 8.94 -8.90 -3.84
CA TYR A 79 9.40 -7.65 -3.25
C TYR A 79 9.49 -7.73 -1.74
N ARG A 80 9.94 -8.87 -1.24
CA ARG A 80 9.97 -9.13 0.19
C ARG A 80 10.79 -8.10 0.99
N GLU A 81 11.91 -7.66 0.44
CA GLU A 81 12.75 -6.68 1.13
C GLU A 81 12.02 -5.35 1.34
N GLN A 82 11.32 -4.86 0.31
CA GLN A 82 10.57 -3.62 0.44
C GLN A 82 9.38 -3.78 1.38
N LEU A 83 8.73 -4.94 1.36
CA LEU A 83 7.65 -5.21 2.31
C LEU A 83 8.17 -5.19 3.75
N ASP A 84 9.31 -5.81 3.99
CA ASP A 84 9.91 -5.82 5.33
C ASP A 84 10.34 -4.42 5.75
N GLU A 85 10.82 -3.62 4.82
CA GLU A 85 11.19 -2.23 5.08
C GLU A 85 9.97 -1.42 5.54
N LEU A 86 8.84 -1.57 4.87
CA LEU A 86 7.60 -0.93 5.27
C LEU A 86 7.12 -1.41 6.65
N ARG A 87 7.27 -2.69 6.93
CA ARG A 87 6.92 -3.23 8.25
C ARG A 87 7.77 -2.61 9.34
N ARG A 88 9.06 -2.43 9.09
CA ARG A 88 9.95 -1.77 10.06
C ARG A 88 9.52 -0.34 10.32
N LEU A 89 9.16 0.39 9.27
CA LEU A 89 8.67 1.76 9.42
C LEU A 89 7.38 1.78 10.25
N ALA A 90 6.46 0.86 9.97
CA ALA A 90 5.17 0.83 10.65
C ALA A 90 5.28 0.40 12.12
N ARG A 91 6.37 -0.26 12.51
CA ARG A 91 6.63 -0.57 13.92
C ARG A 91 7.13 0.64 14.68
N LYS A 92 7.81 1.56 13.99
CA LYS A 92 8.35 2.77 14.62
C LYS A 92 7.31 3.86 14.79
N GLY A 93 6.28 3.87 13.95
CA GLY A 93 5.25 4.88 13.98
C GLY A 93 4.25 4.64 12.86
N ARG A 94 3.24 5.50 12.78
CA ARG A 94 2.21 5.34 11.76
C ARG A 94 2.77 5.49 10.36
N VAL A 95 2.34 4.59 9.48
CA VAL A 95 2.56 4.67 8.04
C VAL A 95 1.19 4.83 7.37
N THR A 96 1.05 5.82 6.51
CA THR A 96 -0.16 5.98 5.71
C THR A 96 0.18 5.63 4.26
N LEU A 97 -0.47 4.59 3.75
CA LEU A 97 -0.33 4.21 2.35
C LEU A 97 -1.22 5.13 1.52
N ILE A 98 -0.60 5.87 0.60
CA ILE A 98 -1.27 6.87 -0.22
C ILE A 98 -1.57 6.27 -1.58
N PHE A 99 -2.78 6.46 -2.05
CA PHE A 99 -3.22 5.92 -3.35
C PHE A 99 -4.13 6.92 -4.07
N GLY A 100 -4.30 6.75 -5.39
CA GLY A 100 -5.10 7.66 -6.21
C GLY A 100 -6.50 7.18 -6.56
N ALA A 101 -6.79 5.88 -6.43
CA ALA A 101 -8.08 5.33 -6.83
C ALA A 101 -9.24 5.98 -6.08
N ARG A 102 -10.39 6.10 -6.76
CA ARG A 102 -11.60 6.63 -6.14
C ARG A 102 -12.26 5.62 -5.22
N ASP A 103 -12.20 4.35 -5.58
CA ASP A 103 -12.80 3.27 -4.79
C ASP A 103 -11.91 2.97 -3.59
N GLU A 104 -12.36 3.30 -2.42
CA GLU A 104 -11.59 3.13 -1.19
C GLU A 104 -11.59 1.69 -0.67
N LYS A 105 -12.43 0.84 -1.23
CA LYS A 105 -12.53 -0.56 -0.81
C LYS A 105 -11.81 -1.52 -1.76
N HIS A 106 -11.68 -1.15 -3.03
CA HIS A 106 -11.14 -2.02 -4.08
C HIS A 106 -9.96 -1.35 -4.77
N ASN A 107 -8.84 -1.25 -4.05
CA ASN A 107 -7.63 -0.63 -4.57
C ASN A 107 -6.39 -1.37 -4.09
N ASP A 108 -5.24 -1.03 -4.67
CA ASP A 108 -3.97 -1.68 -4.35
C ASP A 108 -3.56 -1.50 -2.88
N ALA A 109 -3.83 -0.34 -2.30
CA ALA A 109 -3.46 -0.08 -0.90
C ALA A 109 -4.16 -1.03 0.07
N VAL A 110 -5.42 -1.39 -0.21
CA VAL A 110 -6.18 -2.34 0.62
C VAL A 110 -5.48 -3.69 0.64
N VAL A 111 -5.06 -4.17 -0.52
CA VAL A 111 -4.38 -5.46 -0.63
C VAL A 111 -3.01 -5.41 0.04
N LEU A 112 -2.25 -4.36 -0.23
CA LEU A 112 -0.90 -4.21 0.34
C LEU A 112 -0.95 -4.17 1.86
N LYS A 113 -1.89 -3.42 2.42
CA LYS A 113 -2.05 -3.39 3.87
C LYS A 113 -2.30 -4.79 4.43
N SER A 114 -3.19 -5.56 3.81
CA SER A 114 -3.50 -6.91 4.29
C SER A 114 -2.27 -7.82 4.24
N VAL A 115 -1.45 -7.71 3.20
CA VAL A 115 -0.22 -8.48 3.07
C VAL A 115 0.78 -8.11 4.16
N LEU A 116 0.96 -6.82 4.40
CA LEU A 116 1.88 -6.35 5.44
C LEU A 116 1.49 -6.87 6.81
N LEU A 117 0.21 -6.82 7.14
CA LEU A 117 -0.28 -7.25 8.45
C LEU A 117 -0.22 -8.77 8.61
N ARG A 118 -0.54 -9.51 7.56
CA ARG A 118 -0.55 -10.98 7.60
C ARG A 118 0.84 -11.56 7.86
N ASP A 119 1.82 -11.12 7.10
CA ASP A 119 3.19 -11.62 7.23
C ASP A 119 3.81 -11.21 8.56
N SER A 120 3.45 -10.03 9.06
CA SER A 120 3.91 -9.58 10.36
C SER A 120 3.42 -10.52 11.46
N ARG A 121 2.17 -10.96 11.39
CA ARG A 121 1.61 -11.91 12.35
C ARG A 121 2.29 -13.27 12.27
N ARG A 122 2.58 -13.75 11.06
CA ARG A 122 3.29 -15.01 10.87
C ARG A 122 4.66 -14.99 11.54
N ARG A 123 5.37 -13.89 11.39
CA ARG A 123 6.70 -13.74 11.97
C ARG A 123 6.67 -13.64 13.48
N GLY A 124 5.55 -13.19 14.03
CA GLY A 124 5.37 -13.10 15.47
C GLY A 124 5.07 -14.45 16.13
N VAL A 125 4.85 -15.50 15.34
CA VAL A 125 4.53 -16.83 15.90
C VAL A 125 5.82 -17.63 16.07
N PRO A 126 6.13 -18.08 17.29
CA PRO A 126 7.31 -18.92 17.52
C PRO A 126 7.20 -20.21 16.73
N ARG A 127 8.30 -20.66 16.22
CA ARG A 127 8.36 -21.92 15.48
C ARG A 127 8.89 -23.04 16.33
#